data_12c654c3df567cd77c5efada152d0373
#
_entry.id   12c654c3df567cd77c5efada152d0373
#
_cell.length_a   1.000
_cell.length_b   1.000
_cell.length_c   1.000
_cell.angle_alpha   90.00
_cell.angle_beta   90.00
_cell.angle_gamma   90.00
#
_symmetry.space_group_name_H-M   'P 1'
#
loop_
_entity.id
_entity.type
_entity.pdbx_description
1 polymer ?
#
loop_
_entity_poly.entity_id
_entity_poly.type
_entity_poly.pdbx_seq_one_letter_code
_entity_poly.pdbx_strand_id
1 'polypeptide(L)'
;MYQRMKISKLLVVGISMLVGMAANAKNMISIHTNNVQLVLEVKPNGRLYQAYLGEKLSNATPLDLLFMPRANQTSPMWAGSEAYPVMGTEDYFEPALQLTHNNGNPTSVLKYVSHTQTARNGATETVVKLRDEKYPLNVNLHYLAYAKEDVICQWAEISHGENKPISLGRYASAMLYFEEPTYYLTEFSGDWAREMQMSQTQLNFGRKTIDTRLGTRAAMLAFPFFEVGLGSPVSENHGKVLMGTIGWTGNFRFTFEVDHNNQLRILAGINPDASTYTLDRGKTFRTPEFIFTLSTQGTGQGSRNFQRWALNHRLYMAQEDRMTLLNNWENTYFDFDEQKLNNLFGQAKSLGVDLFLLDDGWFGNRYPRNDDKAGLGDWQANRA
;
A
#
# COMPACT_ATOMS: atom_id res chain seq x y z
N MET A 1 -65.52 -15.63 7.98
CA MET A 1 -64.61 -16.32 7.06
C MET A 1 -63.64 -15.41 6.33
N TYR A 2 -63.71 -14.09 6.52
CA TYR A 2 -62.86 -13.09 5.80
C TYR A 2 -61.63 -12.61 6.60
N GLN A 3 -61.57 -12.88 7.90
CA GLN A 3 -60.42 -12.40 8.71
C GLN A 3 -59.19 -13.34 8.71
N ARG A 4 -59.31 -14.61 8.36
CA ARG A 4 -58.16 -15.55 8.31
C ARG A 4 -57.29 -15.43 7.07
N MET A 5 -57.77 -14.84 5.99
CA MET A 5 -56.99 -14.68 4.75
C MET A 5 -56.06 -13.46 4.73
N LYS A 6 -56.30 -12.46 5.60
CA LYS A 6 -55.42 -11.26 5.64
C LYS A 6 -54.11 -11.48 6.44
N ILE A 7 -54.13 -12.38 7.44
CA ILE A 7 -52.94 -12.63 8.29
C ILE A 7 -51.88 -13.45 7.56
N SER A 8 -52.30 -14.39 6.69
CA SER A 8 -51.35 -15.21 5.95
C SER A 8 -50.60 -14.45 4.87
N LYS A 9 -51.20 -13.42 4.26
CA LYS A 9 -50.53 -12.60 3.25
C LYS A 9 -49.49 -11.61 3.85
N LEU A 10 -49.74 -11.12 5.08
CA LEU A 10 -48.79 -10.25 5.74
C LEU A 10 -47.55 -11.00 6.23
N LEU A 11 -47.73 -12.26 6.67
CA LEU A 11 -46.59 -13.08 7.15
C LEU A 11 -45.67 -13.51 6.00
N VAL A 12 -46.22 -13.79 4.81
CA VAL A 12 -45.45 -14.17 3.62
C VAL A 12 -44.63 -12.99 3.09
N VAL A 13 -45.21 -11.75 3.09
CA VAL A 13 -44.49 -10.54 2.65
C VAL A 13 -43.35 -10.18 3.64
N GLY A 14 -43.60 -10.32 4.95
CA GLY A 14 -42.58 -10.06 5.98
C GLY A 14 -41.38 -11.02 5.92
N ILE A 15 -41.67 -12.31 5.66
CA ILE A 15 -40.59 -13.32 5.52
C ILE A 15 -39.80 -13.13 4.23
N SER A 16 -40.43 -12.73 3.13
CA SER A 16 -39.72 -12.44 1.86
C SER A 16 -38.82 -11.22 1.95
N MET A 17 -39.25 -10.16 2.69
CA MET A 17 -38.39 -9.00 2.91
C MET A 17 -37.18 -9.31 3.82
N LEU A 18 -37.35 -10.11 4.86
CA LEU A 18 -36.28 -10.53 5.75
C LEU A 18 -35.24 -11.43 5.02
N VAL A 19 -35.72 -12.33 4.14
CA VAL A 19 -34.82 -13.18 3.33
C VAL A 19 -34.09 -12.35 2.26
N GLY A 20 -34.72 -11.33 1.68
CA GLY A 20 -34.08 -10.41 0.72
C GLY A 20 -32.98 -9.56 1.37
N MET A 21 -33.19 -9.03 2.57
CA MET A 21 -32.19 -8.26 3.31
C MET A 21 -31.01 -9.13 3.77
N ALA A 22 -31.25 -10.35 4.22
CA ALA A 22 -30.17 -11.27 4.61
C ALA A 22 -29.32 -11.75 3.41
N ALA A 23 -29.91 -11.84 2.22
CA ALA A 23 -29.17 -12.20 1.00
C ALA A 23 -28.23 -11.06 0.52
N ASN A 24 -28.65 -9.79 0.64
CA ASN A 24 -27.82 -8.64 0.26
C ASN A 24 -26.65 -8.43 1.24
N ALA A 25 -26.86 -8.63 2.55
CA ALA A 25 -25.80 -8.51 3.54
C ALA A 25 -24.64 -9.51 3.34
N LYS A 26 -24.87 -10.64 2.64
CA LYS A 26 -23.83 -11.64 2.32
C LYS A 26 -22.86 -11.21 1.24
N ASN A 27 -23.17 -10.18 0.47
CA ASN A 27 -22.34 -9.71 -0.64
C ASN A 27 -21.35 -8.58 -0.23
N MET A 28 -21.42 -8.13 1.02
CA MET A 28 -20.56 -7.06 1.55
C MET A 28 -19.48 -7.62 2.47
N ILE A 29 -18.23 -7.19 2.26
CA ILE A 29 -17.06 -7.58 3.05
C ILE A 29 -16.54 -6.32 3.73
N SER A 30 -16.65 -6.27 5.06
CA SER A 30 -16.19 -5.13 5.87
C SER A 30 -14.80 -5.41 6.45
N ILE A 31 -13.86 -4.53 6.17
CA ILE A 31 -12.50 -4.51 6.68
C ILE A 31 -12.35 -3.21 7.46
N HIS A 32 -12.14 -3.28 8.76
CA HIS A 32 -12.14 -2.06 9.57
C HIS A 32 -11.12 -2.07 10.70
N THR A 33 -10.71 -0.88 11.07
CA THR A 33 -9.99 -0.54 12.29
C THR A 33 -10.94 0.08 13.31
N ASN A 34 -10.42 0.80 14.31
CA ASN A 34 -11.27 1.55 15.23
C ASN A 34 -11.95 2.74 14.55
N ASN A 35 -11.25 3.43 13.64
CA ASN A 35 -11.75 4.67 13.02
C ASN A 35 -11.83 4.62 11.50
N VAL A 36 -11.26 3.63 10.83
CA VAL A 36 -11.23 3.50 9.35
C VAL A 36 -11.97 2.25 8.93
N GLN A 37 -12.71 2.33 7.82
CA GLN A 37 -13.43 1.19 7.24
C GLN A 37 -13.33 1.20 5.72
N LEU A 38 -12.94 0.04 5.18
CA LEU A 38 -13.04 -0.33 3.77
C LEU A 38 -14.18 -1.34 3.62
N VAL A 39 -15.11 -1.09 2.72
CA VAL A 39 -16.18 -2.03 2.39
C VAL A 39 -16.04 -2.44 0.93
N LEU A 40 -16.01 -3.76 0.72
CA LEU A 40 -15.99 -4.35 -0.61
C LEU A 40 -17.35 -4.98 -0.90
N GLU A 41 -17.80 -4.90 -2.14
CA GLU A 41 -19.05 -5.46 -2.64
C GLU A 41 -18.79 -6.50 -3.73
N VAL A 42 -19.43 -7.65 -3.61
CA VAL A 42 -19.51 -8.63 -4.71
C VAL A 42 -20.77 -8.34 -5.50
N LYS A 43 -20.64 -7.80 -6.71
CA LYS A 43 -21.78 -7.45 -7.58
C LYS A 43 -22.37 -8.67 -8.29
N PRO A 44 -23.59 -8.56 -8.88
CA PRO A 44 -24.23 -9.67 -9.60
C PRO A 44 -23.39 -10.25 -10.75
N ASN A 45 -22.48 -9.48 -11.32
CA ASN A 45 -21.52 -9.96 -12.32
C ASN A 45 -20.44 -10.87 -11.73
N GLY A 46 -20.44 -11.11 -10.42
CA GLY A 46 -19.47 -11.93 -9.69
C GLY A 46 -18.13 -11.22 -9.43
N ARG A 47 -17.93 -9.97 -9.84
CA ARG A 47 -16.69 -9.22 -9.64
C ARG A 47 -16.72 -8.46 -8.31
N LEU A 48 -15.54 -8.15 -7.78
CA LEU A 48 -15.34 -7.47 -6.49
C LEU A 48 -15.10 -5.97 -6.70
N TYR A 49 -15.82 -5.13 -5.95
CA TYR A 49 -15.74 -3.67 -6.06
C TYR A 49 -15.51 -3.03 -4.70
N GLN A 50 -14.84 -1.89 -4.66
CA GLN A 50 -14.82 -1.02 -3.48
C GLN A 50 -16.14 -0.25 -3.43
N ALA A 51 -16.92 -0.45 -2.36
CA ALA A 51 -18.15 0.28 -2.11
C ALA A 51 -17.92 1.50 -1.22
N TYR A 52 -16.93 1.45 -0.33
CA TYR A 52 -16.63 2.53 0.59
C TYR A 52 -15.19 2.46 1.08
N LEU A 53 -14.56 3.61 1.29
CA LEU A 53 -13.34 3.77 2.08
C LEU A 53 -13.41 5.14 2.79
N GLY A 54 -13.43 5.11 4.11
CA GLY A 54 -13.59 6.32 4.91
C GLY A 54 -13.55 6.06 6.41
N GLU A 55 -14.14 6.98 7.17
CA GLU A 55 -14.35 6.79 8.61
C GLU A 55 -15.21 5.57 8.88
N LYS A 56 -14.99 4.94 10.03
CA LYS A 56 -15.79 3.78 10.43
C LYS A 56 -17.27 4.16 10.55
N LEU A 57 -18.08 3.45 9.80
CA LEU A 57 -19.54 3.63 9.80
C LEU A 57 -20.14 3.12 11.12
N SER A 58 -21.27 3.69 11.48
CA SER A 58 -22.05 3.19 12.61
C SER A 58 -22.54 1.77 12.32
N ASN A 59 -22.66 0.93 13.35
CA ASN A 59 -23.18 -0.43 13.22
C ASN A 59 -24.63 -0.48 12.70
N ALA A 60 -25.35 0.63 12.77
CA ALA A 60 -26.71 0.77 12.25
C ALA A 60 -26.76 1.15 10.76
N THR A 61 -25.60 1.46 10.13
CA THR A 61 -25.55 1.84 8.72
C THR A 61 -25.77 0.61 7.84
N PRO A 62 -26.80 0.56 7.01
CA PRO A 62 -27.00 -0.55 6.08
C PRO A 62 -25.91 -0.54 5.00
N LEU A 63 -25.01 -1.51 5.03
CA LEU A 63 -23.87 -1.58 4.08
C LEU A 63 -24.32 -1.79 2.63
N ASP A 64 -25.46 -2.41 2.42
CA ASP A 64 -26.06 -2.65 1.10
C ASP A 64 -26.56 -1.37 0.41
N LEU A 65 -26.66 -0.26 1.14
CA LEU A 65 -26.93 1.06 0.58
C LEU A 65 -25.68 1.82 0.17
N LEU A 66 -24.51 1.30 0.52
CA LEU A 66 -23.23 1.90 0.11
C LEU A 66 -22.96 1.58 -1.36
N PHE A 67 -22.67 2.58 -2.12
CA PHE A 67 -22.12 2.44 -3.47
C PHE A 67 -21.31 3.68 -3.79
N MET A 68 -20.27 3.50 -4.56
CA MET A 68 -19.59 4.66 -5.13
C MET A 68 -20.44 5.18 -6.29
N PRO A 69 -20.98 6.41 -6.20
CA PRO A 69 -21.82 6.97 -7.24
C PRO A 69 -21.04 7.07 -8.55
N ARG A 70 -21.76 6.92 -9.65
CA ARG A 70 -21.23 7.08 -11.00
C ARG A 70 -22.13 8.01 -11.78
N ALA A 71 -21.52 8.97 -12.41
CA ALA A 71 -22.25 9.99 -13.10
C ALA A 71 -23.03 9.47 -14.31
N ASN A 72 -22.72 8.32 -14.88
CA ASN A 72 -23.50 7.80 -16.01
C ASN A 72 -23.14 6.33 -16.32
N GLN A 73 -24.09 5.44 -16.10
CA GLN A 73 -23.88 3.98 -16.24
C GLN A 73 -24.04 3.47 -17.68
N THR A 74 -24.21 4.35 -18.66
CA THR A 74 -24.52 3.97 -20.04
C THR A 74 -23.30 3.70 -20.92
N SER A 75 -22.09 3.99 -20.44
CA SER A 75 -20.86 3.74 -21.20
C SER A 75 -20.05 2.61 -20.57
N PRO A 76 -19.62 1.61 -21.37
CA PRO A 76 -18.71 0.56 -20.87
C PRO A 76 -17.32 1.09 -20.44
N MET A 77 -16.96 2.32 -20.82
CA MET A 77 -15.72 2.98 -20.36
C MET A 77 -15.75 3.38 -18.88
N TRP A 78 -16.79 3.04 -18.14
CA TRP A 78 -17.06 3.48 -16.77
C TRP A 78 -17.11 2.29 -15.81
N ALA A 79 -16.04 1.52 -15.82
CA ALA A 79 -15.97 0.24 -15.14
C ALA A 79 -15.97 0.31 -13.61
N GLY A 80 -16.08 1.43 -13.00
CA GLY A 80 -16.26 1.56 -11.59
C GLY A 80 -15.02 1.29 -10.75
N SER A 81 -15.31 1.10 -9.47
CA SER A 81 -14.35 0.90 -8.40
C SER A 81 -13.99 -0.59 -8.21
N GLU A 82 -13.67 -1.33 -9.27
CA GLU A 82 -13.25 -2.73 -9.11
C GLU A 82 -12.00 -2.82 -8.24
N ALA A 83 -12.05 -3.65 -7.20
CA ALA A 83 -11.02 -3.68 -6.16
C ALA A 83 -9.65 -4.15 -6.67
N TYR A 84 -9.63 -4.95 -7.75
CA TYR A 84 -8.39 -5.42 -8.39
C TYR A 84 -8.64 -5.67 -9.89
N PRO A 85 -8.75 -4.60 -10.69
CA PRO A 85 -9.05 -4.72 -12.12
C PRO A 85 -7.89 -5.39 -12.86
N VAL A 86 -8.24 -6.25 -13.80
CA VAL A 86 -7.30 -6.96 -14.67
C VAL A 86 -7.50 -6.51 -16.11
N MET A 87 -6.47 -6.64 -16.94
CA MET A 87 -6.61 -6.41 -18.37
C MET A 87 -7.59 -7.41 -18.98
N GLY A 88 -8.54 -6.92 -19.79
CA GLY A 88 -9.55 -7.74 -20.46
C GLY A 88 -10.97 -7.59 -19.95
N THR A 89 -11.18 -6.70 -18.98
CA THR A 89 -12.50 -6.24 -18.55
C THR A 89 -12.87 -4.93 -19.26
N GLU A 90 -14.04 -4.37 -18.95
CA GLU A 90 -14.47 -3.07 -19.52
C GLU A 90 -13.73 -1.86 -18.92
N ASP A 91 -12.78 -2.07 -18.03
CA ASP A 91 -11.92 -1.02 -17.48
C ASP A 91 -10.75 -0.74 -18.42
N TYR A 92 -10.78 0.41 -19.09
CA TYR A 92 -9.75 0.87 -20.02
C TYR A 92 -8.66 1.72 -19.37
N PHE A 93 -8.72 1.88 -18.04
CA PHE A 93 -7.70 2.58 -17.27
C PHE A 93 -6.54 1.63 -16.89
N GLU A 94 -5.61 2.13 -16.12
CA GLU A 94 -4.45 1.35 -15.69
C GLU A 94 -4.89 0.18 -14.79
N PRO A 95 -4.69 -1.10 -15.20
CA PRO A 95 -5.12 -2.24 -14.41
C PRO A 95 -4.19 -2.47 -13.21
N ALA A 96 -4.71 -3.09 -12.16
CA ALA A 96 -3.91 -3.58 -11.04
C ALA A 96 -3.06 -4.80 -11.42
N LEU A 97 -3.58 -5.66 -12.30
CA LEU A 97 -2.87 -6.82 -12.83
C LEU A 97 -2.89 -6.84 -14.36
N GLN A 98 -1.71 -6.93 -14.94
CA GLN A 98 -1.50 -7.20 -16.36
C GLN A 98 -0.57 -8.39 -16.48
N LEU A 99 -1.01 -9.43 -17.17
CA LEU A 99 -0.24 -10.63 -17.41
C LEU A 99 -0.42 -11.13 -18.84
N THR A 100 0.46 -12.02 -19.25
CA THR A 100 0.31 -12.77 -20.51
C THR A 100 0.26 -14.24 -20.16
N HIS A 101 -0.86 -14.88 -20.49
CA HIS A 101 -1.06 -16.32 -20.34
C HIS A 101 -0.09 -17.13 -21.23
N ASN A 102 0.08 -18.40 -20.93
CA ASN A 102 1.03 -19.26 -21.65
C ASN A 102 0.74 -19.43 -23.16
N ASN A 103 -0.47 -19.10 -23.59
CA ASN A 103 -0.91 -19.10 -24.99
C ASN A 103 -0.80 -17.72 -25.68
N GLY A 104 -0.22 -16.71 -24.99
CA GLY A 104 -0.05 -15.37 -25.52
C GLY A 104 -1.24 -14.44 -25.28
N ASN A 105 -2.36 -14.91 -24.70
CA ASN A 105 -3.52 -14.07 -24.42
C ASN A 105 -3.24 -13.15 -23.22
N PRO A 106 -3.45 -11.82 -23.30
CA PRO A 106 -3.22 -10.88 -22.19
C PRO A 106 -4.48 -10.65 -21.33
N THR A 107 -5.62 -11.29 -21.63
CA THR A 107 -6.90 -10.95 -20.99
C THR A 107 -7.30 -11.96 -19.92
N SER A 108 -7.84 -11.45 -18.83
CA SER A 108 -8.37 -12.21 -17.69
C SER A 108 -9.67 -11.59 -17.19
N VAL A 109 -10.48 -12.38 -16.49
CA VAL A 109 -11.69 -11.92 -15.80
C VAL A 109 -11.74 -12.59 -14.42
N LEU A 110 -11.40 -11.83 -13.39
CA LEU A 110 -11.41 -12.34 -12.01
C LEU A 110 -12.81 -12.28 -11.40
N LYS A 111 -13.25 -13.41 -10.86
CA LYS A 111 -14.51 -13.54 -10.12
C LYS A 111 -14.23 -13.87 -8.66
N TYR A 112 -15.07 -13.36 -7.80
CA TYR A 112 -15.07 -13.70 -6.38
C TYR A 112 -15.41 -15.19 -6.17
N VAL A 113 -14.66 -15.83 -5.28
CA VAL A 113 -14.88 -17.21 -4.87
C VAL A 113 -15.35 -17.29 -3.42
N SER A 114 -14.59 -16.68 -2.52
CA SER A 114 -14.85 -16.71 -1.08
C SER A 114 -14.00 -15.67 -0.36
N HIS A 115 -14.29 -15.45 0.91
CA HIS A 115 -13.39 -14.72 1.81
C HIS A 115 -13.35 -15.37 3.19
N THR A 116 -12.30 -15.06 3.93
CA THR A 116 -12.13 -15.45 5.34
C THR A 116 -11.66 -14.25 6.14
N GLN A 117 -12.06 -14.19 7.41
CA GLN A 117 -11.57 -13.21 8.37
C GLN A 117 -11.05 -13.92 9.60
N THR A 118 -9.79 -13.68 9.98
CA THR A 118 -9.13 -14.33 11.10
C THR A 118 -8.34 -13.32 11.93
N ALA A 119 -8.34 -13.50 13.23
CA ALA A 119 -7.46 -12.72 14.12
C ALA A 119 -6.00 -13.15 13.92
N ARG A 120 -5.08 -12.17 13.80
CA ARG A 120 -3.66 -12.43 13.58
C ARG A 120 -2.80 -11.35 14.25
N ASN A 121 -2.08 -11.70 15.32
CA ASN A 121 -1.06 -10.84 15.96
C ASN A 121 -1.53 -9.40 16.21
N GLY A 122 -2.69 -9.22 16.84
CA GLY A 122 -3.26 -7.90 17.16
C GLY A 122 -3.99 -7.20 16.03
N ALA A 123 -4.10 -7.84 14.87
CA ALA A 123 -4.85 -7.38 13.70
C ALA A 123 -5.93 -8.37 13.30
N THR A 124 -6.81 -7.98 12.39
CA THR A 124 -7.73 -8.87 11.67
C THR A 124 -7.27 -9.00 10.22
N GLU A 125 -6.97 -10.23 9.80
CA GLU A 125 -6.65 -10.54 8.40
C GLU A 125 -7.91 -10.94 7.66
N THR A 126 -8.21 -10.23 6.57
CA THR A 126 -9.24 -10.60 5.59
C THR A 126 -8.55 -11.07 4.32
N VAL A 127 -8.87 -12.27 3.86
CA VAL A 127 -8.37 -12.81 2.59
C VAL A 127 -9.54 -13.01 1.65
N VAL A 128 -9.54 -12.29 0.53
CA VAL A 128 -10.56 -12.44 -0.52
C VAL A 128 -9.96 -13.21 -1.69
N LYS A 129 -10.56 -14.36 -2.01
CA LYS A 129 -10.12 -15.24 -3.10
C LYS A 129 -10.85 -14.91 -4.38
N LEU A 130 -10.08 -14.61 -5.41
CA LEU A 130 -10.56 -14.38 -6.78
C LEU A 130 -9.99 -15.46 -7.71
N ARG A 131 -10.73 -15.79 -8.76
CA ARG A 131 -10.32 -16.78 -9.77
C ARG A 131 -10.75 -16.32 -11.16
N ASP A 132 -9.89 -16.58 -12.14
CA ASP A 132 -10.25 -16.35 -13.54
C ASP A 132 -11.27 -17.41 -14.02
N GLU A 133 -12.21 -16.99 -14.87
CA GLU A 133 -13.26 -17.87 -15.39
C GLU A 133 -12.75 -18.90 -16.42
N LYS A 134 -11.69 -18.58 -17.15
CA LYS A 134 -11.19 -19.38 -18.29
C LYS A 134 -9.84 -20.02 -18.03
N TYR A 135 -9.00 -19.35 -17.25
CA TYR A 135 -7.65 -19.78 -16.94
C TYR A 135 -7.54 -20.26 -15.49
N PRO A 136 -6.67 -21.24 -15.20
CA PRO A 136 -6.42 -21.66 -13.81
C PRO A 136 -5.54 -20.63 -13.07
N LEU A 137 -5.96 -19.36 -13.11
CA LEU A 137 -5.34 -18.21 -12.43
C LEU A 137 -6.12 -17.91 -11.16
N ASN A 138 -5.41 -17.75 -10.04
CA ASN A 138 -5.97 -17.35 -8.76
C ASN A 138 -5.27 -16.10 -8.26
N VAL A 139 -6.03 -15.19 -7.66
CA VAL A 139 -5.53 -14.01 -6.97
C VAL A 139 -6.17 -13.96 -5.58
N ASN A 140 -5.35 -13.93 -4.55
CA ASN A 140 -5.80 -13.70 -3.18
C ASN A 140 -5.45 -12.27 -2.79
N LEU A 141 -6.46 -11.47 -2.44
CA LEU A 141 -6.27 -10.14 -1.90
C LEU A 141 -6.26 -10.23 -0.37
N HIS A 142 -5.20 -9.78 0.23
CA HIS A 142 -5.00 -9.77 1.66
C HIS A 142 -5.16 -8.35 2.21
N TYR A 143 -5.87 -8.23 3.31
CA TYR A 143 -6.06 -6.99 4.07
C TYR A 143 -5.80 -7.30 5.54
N LEU A 144 -4.78 -6.67 6.12
CA LEU A 144 -4.44 -6.82 7.52
C LEU A 144 -4.73 -5.51 8.24
N ALA A 145 -5.84 -5.49 9.00
CA ALA A 145 -6.35 -4.29 9.67
C ALA A 145 -5.90 -4.27 11.13
N TYR A 146 -5.07 -3.30 11.48
CA TYR A 146 -4.59 -3.04 12.84
C TYR A 146 -5.54 -2.06 13.53
N ALA A 147 -6.45 -2.61 14.33
CA ALA A 147 -7.58 -1.84 14.86
C ALA A 147 -7.17 -0.64 15.73
N LYS A 148 -6.15 -0.80 16.58
CA LYS A 148 -5.72 0.22 17.54
C LYS A 148 -4.91 1.36 16.90
N GLU A 149 -4.16 1.02 15.86
CA GLU A 149 -3.27 1.94 15.16
C GLU A 149 -3.94 2.64 13.98
N ASP A 150 -5.13 2.19 13.56
CA ASP A 150 -5.85 2.68 12.39
C ASP A 150 -5.04 2.54 11.08
N VAL A 151 -4.32 1.42 10.94
CA VAL A 151 -3.50 1.10 9.77
C VAL A 151 -4.02 -0.17 9.11
N ILE A 152 -4.08 -0.15 7.78
CA ILE A 152 -4.40 -1.31 6.95
C ILE A 152 -3.21 -1.60 6.03
N CYS A 153 -2.75 -2.87 6.03
CA CYS A 153 -1.77 -3.36 5.06
C CYS A 153 -2.51 -4.21 4.02
N GLN A 154 -2.23 -3.96 2.74
CA GLN A 154 -2.85 -4.67 1.61
C GLN A 154 -1.78 -5.23 0.68
N TRP A 155 -1.96 -6.48 0.22
CA TRP A 155 -1.13 -7.11 -0.82
C TRP A 155 -1.93 -8.13 -1.62
N ALA A 156 -1.37 -8.56 -2.72
CA ALA A 156 -1.93 -9.63 -3.56
C ALA A 156 -0.98 -10.83 -3.63
N GLU A 157 -1.55 -12.03 -3.67
CA GLU A 157 -0.87 -13.27 -4.01
C GLU A 157 -1.44 -13.82 -5.31
N ILE A 158 -0.57 -14.03 -6.30
CA ILE A 158 -0.92 -14.45 -7.66
C ILE A 158 -0.33 -15.83 -7.89
N SER A 159 -1.15 -16.79 -8.30
CA SER A 159 -0.73 -18.15 -8.61
C SER A 159 -1.51 -18.72 -9.80
N HIS A 160 -0.94 -19.69 -10.51
CA HIS A 160 -1.60 -20.30 -11.65
C HIS A 160 -1.30 -21.80 -11.78
N GLY A 161 -2.17 -22.51 -12.51
CA GLY A 161 -2.03 -23.93 -12.84
C GLY A 161 -1.82 -24.22 -14.33
N GLU A 162 -1.52 -23.20 -15.15
CA GLU A 162 -1.27 -23.37 -16.58
C GLU A 162 -0.05 -24.28 -16.86
N ASN A 163 -0.01 -24.93 -18.03
CA ASN A 163 1.02 -25.93 -18.33
C ASN A 163 2.44 -25.37 -18.50
N LYS A 164 2.56 -24.08 -18.82
CA LYS A 164 3.83 -23.35 -18.98
C LYS A 164 3.80 -22.10 -18.11
N PRO A 165 4.95 -21.47 -17.84
CA PRO A 165 5.01 -20.21 -17.14
C PRO A 165 4.16 -19.11 -17.80
N ILE A 166 3.68 -18.18 -16.98
CA ILE A 166 3.03 -16.94 -17.42
C ILE A 166 3.94 -15.75 -17.15
N SER A 167 3.69 -14.63 -17.83
CA SER A 167 4.46 -13.42 -17.67
C SER A 167 3.61 -12.36 -16.95
N LEU A 168 4.10 -11.82 -15.83
CA LEU A 168 3.48 -10.72 -15.11
C LEU A 168 4.15 -9.41 -15.53
N GLY A 169 3.43 -8.53 -16.23
CA GLY A 169 3.91 -7.22 -16.65
C GLY A 169 3.56 -6.10 -15.67
N ARG A 170 2.46 -6.25 -14.94
CA ARG A 170 2.03 -5.35 -13.84
C ARG A 170 1.36 -6.16 -12.75
N TYR A 171 1.64 -5.82 -11.52
CA TYR A 171 1.16 -6.53 -10.34
C TYR A 171 1.13 -5.58 -9.15
N ALA A 172 0.11 -4.72 -9.11
CA ALA A 172 -0.07 -3.78 -8.02
C ALA A 172 -0.36 -4.48 -6.70
N SER A 173 0.10 -3.90 -5.60
CA SER A 173 -0.22 -4.35 -4.25
C SER A 173 -1.64 -3.95 -3.87
N ALA A 174 -2.07 -2.76 -4.32
CA ALA A 174 -3.36 -2.19 -3.97
C ALA A 174 -3.89 -1.29 -5.09
N MET A 175 -5.22 -1.17 -5.12
CA MET A 175 -5.95 -0.16 -5.85
C MET A 175 -7.04 0.40 -4.95
N LEU A 176 -7.08 1.72 -4.80
CA LEU A 176 -8.05 2.44 -3.98
C LEU A 176 -8.77 3.50 -4.82
N TYR A 177 -10.00 3.82 -4.43
CA TYR A 177 -10.84 4.79 -5.12
C TYR A 177 -11.40 5.82 -4.14
N PHE A 178 -11.46 7.07 -4.59
CA PHE A 178 -12.07 8.17 -3.85
C PHE A 178 -12.93 9.02 -4.78
N GLU A 179 -13.98 9.59 -4.23
CA GLU A 179 -14.87 10.52 -4.91
C GLU A 179 -15.08 11.73 -4.02
N GLU A 180 -14.25 12.76 -4.24
CA GLU A 180 -14.23 14.00 -3.49
C GLU A 180 -14.19 15.18 -4.46
N PRO A 181 -14.61 16.38 -4.07
CA PRO A 181 -14.61 17.55 -4.96
C PRO A 181 -13.21 17.91 -5.48
N THR A 182 -12.18 17.71 -4.67
CA THR A 182 -10.78 18.03 -5.00
C THR A 182 -9.81 17.10 -4.29
N TYR A 183 -8.60 17.00 -4.81
CA TYR A 183 -7.51 16.16 -4.24
C TYR A 183 -6.21 16.95 -4.21
N TYR A 184 -5.46 16.84 -3.13
CA TYR A 184 -4.19 17.52 -2.94
C TYR A 184 -3.11 16.51 -2.58
N LEU A 185 -2.23 16.23 -3.55
CA LEU A 185 -1.13 15.29 -3.35
C LEU A 185 0.07 16.01 -2.73
N THR A 186 0.51 15.53 -1.58
CA THR A 186 1.80 15.86 -0.98
C THR A 186 2.78 14.74 -1.26
N GLU A 187 3.90 15.07 -1.86
CA GLU A 187 5.01 14.17 -2.18
C GLU A 187 6.32 14.71 -1.61
N PHE A 188 7.28 13.81 -1.43
CA PHE A 188 8.58 14.12 -0.88
C PHE A 188 9.66 13.71 -1.87
N SER A 189 10.53 14.63 -2.19
CA SER A 189 11.68 14.40 -3.06
C SER A 189 12.97 14.70 -2.32
N GLY A 190 14.09 14.36 -2.90
CA GLY A 190 15.35 14.68 -2.27
C GLY A 190 16.55 14.26 -3.10
N ASP A 191 17.69 14.46 -2.48
CA ASP A 191 18.99 14.04 -2.93
C ASP A 191 19.93 14.09 -1.71
N TRP A 192 21.19 13.75 -1.86
CA TRP A 192 22.18 13.88 -0.80
C TRP A 192 22.25 15.31 -0.25
N ALA A 193 22.18 15.44 1.07
CA ALA A 193 22.10 16.71 1.81
C ALA A 193 20.89 17.61 1.45
N ARG A 194 19.86 17.04 0.83
CA ARG A 194 18.61 17.72 0.45
C ARG A 194 17.42 16.76 0.55
N GLU A 195 17.38 15.95 1.59
CA GLU A 195 16.38 14.94 1.83
C GLU A 195 15.01 15.55 2.20
N MET A 196 13.95 14.80 1.93
CA MET A 196 12.57 15.09 2.37
C MET A 196 12.04 16.47 1.98
N GLN A 197 12.35 16.95 0.78
CA GLN A 197 11.78 18.19 0.25
C GLN A 197 10.30 17.97 -0.08
N MET A 198 9.43 18.60 0.70
CA MET A 198 7.98 18.48 0.57
C MET A 198 7.45 19.36 -0.55
N SER A 199 6.56 18.83 -1.39
CA SER A 199 5.77 19.59 -2.35
C SER A 199 4.32 19.12 -2.33
N GLN A 200 3.39 20.08 -2.53
CA GLN A 200 1.96 19.81 -2.63
C GLN A 200 1.40 20.28 -3.97
N THR A 201 0.62 19.43 -4.63
CA THR A 201 0.00 19.73 -5.92
C THR A 201 -1.46 19.32 -5.91
N GLN A 202 -2.35 20.17 -6.41
CA GLN A 202 -3.74 19.78 -6.66
C GLN A 202 -3.76 18.79 -7.85
N LEU A 203 -4.39 17.64 -7.67
CA LEU A 203 -4.62 16.68 -8.74
C LEU A 203 -5.81 17.12 -9.57
N ASN A 204 -5.60 17.15 -10.89
CA ASN A 204 -6.63 17.43 -11.87
C ASN A 204 -6.78 16.23 -12.82
N PHE A 205 -7.74 16.31 -13.75
CA PHE A 205 -7.89 15.29 -14.79
C PHE A 205 -6.56 14.87 -15.40
N GLY A 206 -6.30 13.58 -15.41
CA GLY A 206 -5.07 12.99 -15.91
C GLY A 206 -4.34 12.16 -14.85
N ARG A 207 -3.04 11.97 -15.04
CA ARG A 207 -2.24 11.06 -14.23
C ARG A 207 -0.99 11.76 -13.67
N LYS A 208 -0.74 11.58 -12.38
CA LYS A 208 0.50 11.91 -11.68
C LYS A 208 1.10 10.61 -11.12
N THR A 209 2.41 10.46 -11.17
CA THR A 209 3.14 9.34 -10.56
C THR A 209 4.22 9.83 -9.60
N ILE A 210 4.42 9.04 -8.53
CA ILE A 210 5.63 9.08 -7.71
C ILE A 210 6.30 7.73 -7.92
N ASP A 211 7.46 7.71 -8.56
CA ASP A 211 8.12 6.45 -8.90
C ASP A 211 9.65 6.57 -8.97
N THR A 212 10.32 5.43 -8.96
CA THR A 212 11.76 5.34 -9.11
C THR A 212 12.19 4.09 -9.86
N ARG A 213 13.36 4.16 -10.50
CA ARG A 213 14.04 3.06 -11.20
C ARG A 213 15.50 2.94 -10.75
N LEU A 214 15.83 3.46 -9.58
CA LEU A 214 17.21 3.52 -9.06
C LEU A 214 17.67 2.22 -8.38
N GLY A 215 16.87 1.15 -8.43
CA GLY A 215 17.19 -0.14 -7.82
C GLY A 215 17.35 -0.05 -6.32
N THR A 216 18.53 -0.36 -5.80
CA THR A 216 18.82 -0.34 -4.35
C THR A 216 18.82 1.06 -3.73
N ARG A 217 18.83 2.12 -4.55
CA ARG A 217 18.72 3.51 -4.12
C ARG A 217 17.32 4.07 -4.38
N ALA A 218 16.32 3.24 -4.31
CA ALA A 218 14.95 3.56 -4.71
C ALA A 218 14.38 4.81 -4.03
N ALA A 219 14.71 5.06 -2.77
CA ALA A 219 14.23 6.21 -2.01
C ALA A 219 15.09 7.49 -2.15
N MET A 220 16.12 7.50 -3.01
CA MET A 220 17.07 8.60 -3.07
C MET A 220 16.46 9.90 -3.60
N LEU A 221 15.74 9.85 -4.72
CA LEU A 221 15.16 11.03 -5.38
C LEU A 221 13.67 11.19 -5.09
N ALA A 222 12.93 10.09 -4.95
CA ALA A 222 11.53 10.07 -4.62
C ALA A 222 11.30 9.14 -3.44
N PHE A 223 10.57 9.58 -2.43
CA PHE A 223 10.30 8.76 -1.25
C PHE A 223 9.07 7.89 -1.48
N PRO A 224 9.07 6.61 -1.03
CA PRO A 224 7.95 5.70 -1.15
C PRO A 224 6.84 6.02 -0.13
N PHE A 225 6.46 7.29 -0.07
CA PHE A 225 5.46 7.82 0.83
C PHE A 225 4.71 8.99 0.19
N PHE A 226 3.43 9.10 0.48
CA PHE A 226 2.59 10.19 0.02
C PHE A 226 1.46 10.52 1.00
N GLU A 227 0.90 11.71 0.86
CA GLU A 227 -0.34 12.13 1.51
C GLU A 227 -1.29 12.67 0.45
N VAL A 228 -2.58 12.30 0.53
CA VAL A 228 -3.62 12.85 -0.33
C VAL A 228 -4.68 13.50 0.54
N GLY A 229 -4.72 14.84 0.50
CA GLY A 229 -5.83 15.61 1.04
C GLY A 229 -7.10 15.38 0.22
N LEU A 230 -8.17 14.98 0.90
CA LEU A 230 -9.44 14.58 0.33
C LEU A 230 -10.48 15.68 0.55
N GLY A 231 -10.92 16.36 -0.52
CA GLY A 231 -11.89 17.44 -0.52
C GLY A 231 -11.31 18.83 -0.24
N SER A 232 -10.15 18.94 0.41
CA SER A 232 -9.47 20.20 0.70
C SER A 232 -7.99 19.98 0.96
N PRO A 233 -7.14 21.06 0.92
CA PRO A 233 -5.79 21.01 1.46
C PRO A 233 -5.81 20.59 2.93
N VAL A 234 -4.80 19.82 3.34
CA VAL A 234 -4.68 19.35 4.72
C VAL A 234 -3.58 20.10 5.46
N SER A 235 -3.74 20.17 6.78
CA SER A 235 -2.71 20.62 7.69
C SER A 235 -2.44 19.56 8.76
N GLU A 236 -1.52 19.84 9.67
CA GLU A 236 -1.22 18.90 10.75
C GLU A 236 -2.43 18.52 11.58
N ASN A 237 -3.34 19.49 11.85
CA ASN A 237 -4.46 19.32 12.78
C ASN A 237 -5.84 19.33 12.12
N HIS A 238 -5.90 19.52 10.79
CA HIS A 238 -7.17 19.63 10.08
C HIS A 238 -7.15 18.98 8.71
N GLY A 239 -8.31 18.46 8.32
CA GLY A 239 -8.58 17.92 7.00
C GLY A 239 -8.59 16.39 6.98
N LYS A 240 -9.24 15.87 5.96
CA LYS A 240 -9.30 14.44 5.66
C LYS A 240 -8.12 14.07 4.78
N VAL A 241 -7.32 13.12 5.20
CA VAL A 241 -6.10 12.71 4.49
C VAL A 241 -5.96 11.19 4.44
N LEU A 242 -5.65 10.68 3.26
CA LEU A 242 -5.08 9.36 3.08
C LEU A 242 -3.55 9.49 3.08
N MET A 243 -2.87 8.70 3.89
CA MET A 243 -1.42 8.58 3.88
C MET A 243 -1.05 7.15 3.50
N GLY A 244 -0.06 6.97 2.62
CA GLY A 244 0.32 5.66 2.10
C GLY A 244 1.81 5.50 1.90
N THR A 245 2.28 4.27 2.12
CA THR A 245 3.65 3.83 1.88
C THR A 245 3.68 2.37 1.41
N ILE A 246 4.83 1.90 0.97
CA ILE A 246 5.00 0.52 0.51
C ILE A 246 6.15 -0.17 1.26
N GLY A 247 5.93 -1.40 1.70
CA GLY A 247 6.93 -2.26 2.34
C GLY A 247 7.89 -2.87 1.31
N TRP A 248 8.58 -2.04 0.54
CA TRP A 248 9.48 -2.44 -0.54
C TRP A 248 10.69 -1.52 -0.61
N THR A 249 11.86 -2.09 -0.78
CA THR A 249 13.14 -1.36 -0.84
C THR A 249 13.68 -1.20 -2.26
N GLY A 250 12.97 -1.71 -3.26
CA GLY A 250 13.34 -1.61 -4.68
C GLY A 250 12.50 -0.57 -5.43
N ASN A 251 12.51 -0.67 -6.75
CA ASN A 251 11.76 0.22 -7.64
C ASN A 251 10.26 0.15 -7.34
N PHE A 252 9.65 1.28 -7.05
CA PHE A 252 8.23 1.38 -6.72
C PHE A 252 7.53 2.39 -7.64
N ARG A 253 6.19 2.31 -7.69
CA ARG A 253 5.33 3.32 -8.30
C ARG A 253 4.04 3.47 -7.53
N PHE A 254 3.69 4.73 -7.26
CA PHE A 254 2.32 5.16 -6.94
C PHE A 254 1.77 5.92 -8.12
N THR A 255 0.60 5.54 -8.60
CA THR A 255 -0.11 6.23 -9.67
C THR A 255 -1.38 6.84 -9.11
N PHE A 256 -1.56 8.12 -9.35
CA PHE A 256 -2.75 8.91 -8.99
C PHE A 256 -3.42 9.33 -10.30
N GLU A 257 -4.59 8.78 -10.60
CA GLU A 257 -5.32 9.05 -11.83
C GLU A 257 -6.69 9.62 -11.49
N VAL A 258 -6.94 10.86 -11.92
CA VAL A 258 -8.25 11.51 -11.80
C VAL A 258 -8.94 11.40 -13.14
N ASP A 259 -10.11 10.76 -13.17
CA ASP A 259 -10.88 10.58 -14.39
C ASP A 259 -11.78 11.80 -14.69
N HIS A 260 -12.51 11.74 -15.80
CA HIS A 260 -13.40 12.82 -16.26
C HIS A 260 -14.65 13.01 -15.38
N ASN A 261 -14.92 12.11 -14.45
CA ASN A 261 -15.95 12.25 -13.41
C ASN A 261 -15.37 12.74 -12.09
N ASN A 262 -14.10 13.13 -12.09
CA ASN A 262 -13.37 13.52 -10.89
C ASN A 262 -13.23 12.39 -9.85
N GLN A 263 -13.29 11.11 -10.28
CA GLN A 263 -12.95 9.98 -9.40
C GLN A 263 -11.44 9.81 -9.39
N LEU A 264 -10.86 9.73 -8.21
CA LEU A 264 -9.44 9.44 -8.01
C LEU A 264 -9.23 7.93 -7.88
N ARG A 265 -8.26 7.40 -8.65
CA ARG A 265 -7.72 6.06 -8.53
C ARG A 265 -6.28 6.12 -8.03
N ILE A 266 -5.95 5.30 -7.07
CA ILE A 266 -4.58 5.19 -6.53
C ILE A 266 -4.13 3.75 -6.70
N LEU A 267 -3.10 3.54 -7.52
CA LEU A 267 -2.40 2.26 -7.63
C LEU A 267 -1.07 2.35 -6.89
N ALA A 268 -0.76 1.32 -6.11
CA ALA A 268 0.49 1.21 -5.38
C ALA A 268 1.15 -0.15 -5.62
N GLY A 269 2.45 -0.17 -5.90
CA GLY A 269 3.15 -1.43 -6.13
C GLY A 269 4.60 -1.29 -6.58
N ILE A 270 5.17 -2.39 -7.03
CA ILE A 270 6.46 -2.42 -7.71
C ILE A 270 6.32 -1.67 -9.04
N ASN A 271 7.36 -0.93 -9.43
CA ASN A 271 7.37 -0.20 -10.70
C ASN A 271 7.28 -1.19 -11.89
N PRO A 272 6.21 -1.15 -12.69
CA PRO A 272 5.99 -2.11 -13.77
C PRO A 272 6.92 -1.89 -14.96
N ASP A 273 7.51 -0.70 -15.10
CA ASP A 273 8.40 -0.38 -16.22
C ASP A 273 9.84 -0.88 -15.99
N ALA A 274 10.13 -1.38 -14.77
CA ALA A 274 11.46 -1.78 -14.39
C ALA A 274 11.72 -3.29 -14.57
N SER A 275 10.68 -4.11 -14.60
CA SER A 275 10.83 -5.56 -14.70
C SER A 275 9.55 -6.28 -15.13
N THR A 276 9.74 -7.43 -15.75
CA THR A 276 8.70 -8.43 -16.00
C THR A 276 9.05 -9.67 -15.19
N TYR A 277 8.06 -10.25 -14.51
CA TYR A 277 8.25 -11.42 -13.69
C TYR A 277 7.66 -12.67 -14.38
N THR A 278 8.50 -13.70 -14.55
CA THR A 278 8.04 -15.01 -15.04
C THR A 278 7.59 -15.85 -13.86
N LEU A 279 6.31 -16.19 -13.82
CA LEU A 279 5.72 -17.02 -12.78
C LEU A 279 5.57 -18.46 -13.28
N ASP A 280 6.24 -19.39 -12.60
CA ASP A 280 6.16 -20.80 -12.89
C ASP A 280 4.86 -21.43 -12.38
N ARG A 281 4.44 -22.52 -13.04
CA ARG A 281 3.28 -23.32 -12.62
C ARG A 281 3.38 -23.73 -11.15
N GLY A 282 2.30 -23.50 -10.40
CA GLY A 282 2.19 -23.89 -9.00
C GLY A 282 3.01 -23.05 -8.03
N LYS A 283 3.73 -22.04 -8.52
CA LYS A 283 4.38 -21.03 -7.67
C LYS A 283 3.42 -19.89 -7.38
N THR A 284 3.71 -19.16 -6.32
CA THR A 284 2.96 -17.96 -5.91
C THR A 284 3.89 -16.76 -5.94
N PHE A 285 3.48 -15.70 -6.62
CA PHE A 285 4.07 -14.38 -6.53
C PHE A 285 3.29 -13.55 -5.51
N ARG A 286 4.00 -13.03 -4.51
CA ARG A 286 3.43 -12.10 -3.52
C ARG A 286 3.94 -10.70 -3.79
N THR A 287 3.01 -9.74 -3.92
CA THR A 287 3.37 -8.32 -3.99
C THR A 287 3.83 -7.80 -2.63
N PRO A 288 4.63 -6.73 -2.58
CA PRO A 288 4.91 -6.06 -1.31
C PRO A 288 3.64 -5.51 -0.67
N GLU A 289 3.69 -5.27 0.65
CA GLU A 289 2.56 -4.68 1.36
C GLU A 289 2.46 -3.18 1.03
N PHE A 290 1.31 -2.73 0.57
CA PHE A 290 0.92 -1.33 0.60
C PHE A 290 0.29 -1.05 1.96
N ILE A 291 0.78 -0.03 2.66
CA ILE A 291 0.44 0.30 4.04
C ILE A 291 -0.20 1.67 4.04
N PHE A 292 -1.42 1.79 4.56
CA PHE A 292 -2.12 3.07 4.55
C PHE A 292 -2.93 3.32 5.82
N THR A 293 -3.16 4.60 6.09
CA THR A 293 -4.08 5.09 7.12
C THR A 293 -4.91 6.23 6.56
N LEU A 294 -6.10 6.40 7.08
CA LEU A 294 -6.95 7.54 6.79
C LEU A 294 -7.22 8.31 8.09
N SER A 295 -7.07 9.62 8.05
CA SER A 295 -7.34 10.51 9.18
C SER A 295 -8.28 11.63 8.76
N THR A 296 -9.19 12.01 9.62
CA THR A 296 -10.04 13.21 9.49
C THR A 296 -9.55 14.36 10.39
N GLN A 297 -8.45 14.12 11.12
CA GLN A 297 -7.83 15.05 12.05
C GLN A 297 -6.46 15.55 11.57
N GLY A 298 -6.27 15.62 10.24
CA GLY A 298 -5.03 16.08 9.64
C GLY A 298 -3.89 15.07 9.61
N THR A 299 -2.73 15.52 9.11
CA THR A 299 -1.55 14.69 8.89
C THR A 299 -0.87 14.25 10.18
N GLY A 300 -0.95 15.06 11.25
CA GLY A 300 -0.38 14.71 12.56
C GLY A 300 -1.01 13.44 13.15
N GLN A 301 -2.33 13.25 13.02
CA GLN A 301 -2.97 12.00 13.48
C GLN A 301 -2.56 10.82 12.59
N GLY A 302 -2.52 10.99 11.27
CA GLY A 302 -2.06 9.94 10.36
C GLY A 302 -0.61 9.52 10.64
N SER A 303 0.26 10.48 10.90
CA SER A 303 1.66 10.25 11.29
C SER A 303 1.75 9.43 12.60
N ARG A 304 0.99 9.81 13.63
CA ARG A 304 0.93 9.05 14.89
C ARG A 304 0.40 7.63 14.70
N ASN A 305 -0.53 7.41 13.76
CA ASN A 305 -1.02 6.08 13.42
C ASN A 305 0.13 5.21 12.89
N PHE A 306 0.90 5.69 11.91
CA PHE A 306 2.06 4.97 11.39
C PHE A 306 3.16 4.75 12.43
N GLN A 307 3.46 5.76 13.26
CA GLN A 307 4.47 5.63 14.32
C GLN A 307 4.09 4.53 15.32
N ARG A 308 2.85 4.54 15.84
CA ARG A 308 2.38 3.50 16.75
C ARG A 308 2.38 2.12 16.10
N TRP A 309 1.93 2.03 14.84
CA TRP A 309 1.95 0.79 14.10
C TRP A 309 3.38 0.25 13.91
N ALA A 310 4.32 1.12 13.54
CA ALA A 310 5.72 0.73 13.36
C ALA A 310 6.33 0.25 14.67
N LEU A 311 6.13 0.98 15.78
CA LEU A 311 6.61 0.58 17.10
C LEU A 311 6.06 -0.76 17.56
N ASN A 312 4.76 -1.01 17.32
CA ASN A 312 4.10 -2.20 17.86
C ASN A 312 4.27 -3.44 16.96
N HIS A 313 4.53 -3.28 15.65
CA HIS A 313 4.41 -4.38 14.70
C HIS A 313 5.58 -4.54 13.70
N ARG A 314 6.52 -3.58 13.61
CA ARG A 314 7.56 -3.59 12.57
C ARG A 314 8.99 -3.40 13.05
N LEU A 315 9.19 -2.54 14.02
CA LEU A 315 10.54 -2.24 14.48
C LEU A 315 11.07 -3.36 15.38
N TYR A 316 12.29 -3.78 15.13
CA TYR A 316 13.01 -4.69 16.00
C TYR A 316 13.38 -3.97 17.30
N MET A 317 13.16 -4.64 18.42
CA MET A 317 13.45 -4.10 19.77
C MET A 317 12.86 -2.70 19.99
N ALA A 318 11.64 -2.48 19.51
CA ALA A 318 11.00 -1.15 19.48
C ALA A 318 10.74 -0.55 20.87
N GLN A 319 10.67 -1.38 21.90
CA GLN A 319 10.44 -0.98 23.29
C GLN A 319 11.74 -0.70 24.07
N GLU A 320 12.89 -0.88 23.43
CA GLU A 320 14.18 -0.60 24.05
C GLU A 320 14.68 0.80 23.66
N ASP A 321 15.42 1.41 24.57
CA ASP A 321 16.05 2.70 24.31
C ASP A 321 17.04 2.58 23.14
N ARG A 322 17.11 3.61 22.32
CA ARG A 322 18.09 3.70 21.24
C ARG A 322 19.39 4.26 21.77
N MET A 323 20.48 3.60 21.40
CA MET A 323 21.83 4.08 21.71
C MET A 323 22.07 5.43 21.02
N THR A 324 22.66 6.36 21.77
CA THR A 324 23.24 7.57 21.18
C THR A 324 24.51 7.21 20.43
N LEU A 325 24.68 7.76 19.22
CA LEU A 325 25.79 7.43 18.33
C LEU A 325 26.61 8.67 17.96
N LEU A 326 27.92 8.57 18.04
CA LEU A 326 28.85 9.54 17.45
C LEU A 326 29.56 8.89 16.26
N ASN A 327 29.49 9.53 15.10
CA ASN A 327 30.25 9.17 13.91
C ASN A 327 31.45 10.12 13.77
N ASN A 328 32.63 9.60 13.40
CA ASN A 328 33.83 10.43 13.25
C ASN A 328 33.87 11.26 11.97
N TRP A 329 33.04 10.94 10.95
CA TRP A 329 33.23 11.45 9.59
C TRP A 329 33.35 12.98 9.53
N GLU A 330 32.37 13.71 10.04
CA GLU A 330 32.39 15.18 10.01
C GLU A 330 33.52 15.83 10.84
N ASN A 331 34.17 15.06 11.73
CA ASN A 331 35.28 15.55 12.53
C ASN A 331 36.63 15.33 11.85
N THR A 332 36.82 14.19 11.19
CA THR A 332 38.15 13.76 10.71
C THR A 332 38.22 13.52 9.21
N TYR A 333 37.11 13.21 8.57
CA TYR A 333 37.10 12.62 7.22
C TYR A 333 38.11 11.45 7.14
N PHE A 334 39.02 11.46 6.17
CA PHE A 334 40.08 10.45 6.00
C PHE A 334 41.34 10.73 6.86
N ASP A 335 41.41 11.92 7.49
CA ASP A 335 42.61 12.32 8.28
C ASP A 335 42.48 11.83 9.73
N PHE A 336 42.74 10.56 9.98
CA PHE A 336 42.80 9.99 11.32
C PHE A 336 43.83 8.90 11.43
N ASP A 337 44.30 8.73 12.65
CA ASP A 337 45.17 7.67 13.11
C ASP A 337 44.66 7.09 14.44
N GLU A 338 45.31 6.10 14.98
CA GLU A 338 44.92 5.45 16.24
C GLU A 338 44.87 6.44 17.40
N GLN A 339 45.80 7.40 17.46
CA GLN A 339 45.82 8.39 18.55
C GLN A 339 44.63 9.34 18.49
N LYS A 340 44.32 9.86 17.30
CA LYS A 340 43.15 10.71 17.10
C LYS A 340 41.85 9.97 17.47
N LEU A 341 41.71 8.72 17.03
CA LEU A 341 40.54 7.91 17.34
C LEU A 341 40.41 7.63 18.84
N ASN A 342 41.52 7.28 19.53
CA ASN A 342 41.49 7.06 20.98
C ASN A 342 41.09 8.32 21.75
N ASN A 343 41.52 9.50 21.28
CA ASN A 343 41.10 10.77 21.87
C ASN A 343 39.60 11.02 21.67
N LEU A 344 39.06 10.76 20.46
CA LEU A 344 37.65 10.87 20.16
C LEU A 344 36.80 9.90 20.98
N PHE A 345 37.26 8.64 21.14
CA PHE A 345 36.57 7.67 21.99
C PHE A 345 36.49 8.14 23.43
N GLY A 346 37.61 8.71 23.96
CA GLY A 346 37.64 9.30 25.29
C GLY A 346 36.64 10.48 25.45
N GLN A 347 36.60 11.35 24.46
CA GLN A 347 35.65 12.47 24.45
C GLN A 347 34.20 11.97 24.35
N ALA A 348 33.89 11.06 23.42
CA ALA A 348 32.55 10.46 23.28
C ALA A 348 32.09 9.82 24.59
N LYS A 349 32.96 9.05 25.23
CA LYS A 349 32.66 8.44 26.55
C LYS A 349 32.38 9.51 27.61
N SER A 350 33.15 10.60 27.66
CA SER A 350 32.94 11.66 28.63
C SER A 350 31.63 12.43 28.43
N LEU A 351 31.11 12.44 27.20
CA LEU A 351 29.81 12.99 26.83
C LEU A 351 28.64 12.02 27.09
N GLY A 352 28.92 10.77 27.48
CA GLY A 352 27.87 9.75 27.72
C GLY A 352 27.32 9.15 26.45
N VAL A 353 28.07 9.17 25.34
CA VAL A 353 27.67 8.51 24.06
C VAL A 353 27.83 7.00 24.21
N ASP A 354 26.81 6.25 23.77
CA ASP A 354 26.73 4.79 23.95
C ASP A 354 27.49 4.03 22.87
N LEU A 355 27.55 4.56 21.65
CA LEU A 355 28.08 3.90 20.47
C LEU A 355 28.95 4.86 19.64
N PHE A 356 30.13 4.42 19.24
CA PHE A 356 30.99 5.11 18.29
C PHE A 356 30.99 4.37 16.96
N LEU A 357 30.70 5.07 15.86
CA LEU A 357 30.82 4.55 14.50
C LEU A 357 32.10 5.11 13.85
N LEU A 358 33.03 4.23 13.54
CA LEU A 358 34.15 4.55 12.68
C LEU A 358 33.68 4.42 11.23
N ASP A 359 33.64 5.54 10.54
CA ASP A 359 33.15 5.66 9.16
C ASP A 359 34.25 5.27 8.14
N ASP A 360 34.23 5.85 6.98
CA ASP A 360 35.15 5.56 5.86
C ASP A 360 36.65 5.78 6.21
N GLY A 361 37.54 5.15 5.47
CA GLY A 361 39.00 5.34 5.61
C GLY A 361 39.74 4.32 6.49
N TRP A 362 39.02 3.47 7.27
CA TRP A 362 39.65 2.44 8.13
C TRP A 362 40.16 1.23 7.38
N PHE A 363 39.73 1.02 6.15
CA PHE A 363 40.02 -0.16 5.31
C PHE A 363 40.89 0.19 4.13
N GLY A 364 41.28 -0.82 3.35
CA GLY A 364 42.15 -0.67 2.20
C GLY A 364 43.58 -1.05 2.50
N ASN A 365 43.84 -2.35 2.64
CA ASN A 365 45.19 -2.86 2.93
C ASN A 365 46.08 -2.89 1.69
N ARG A 366 45.52 -3.36 0.56
CA ARG A 366 46.20 -3.42 -0.74
C ARG A 366 46.02 -2.13 -1.55
N TYR A 367 44.87 -1.53 -1.44
CA TYR A 367 44.47 -0.30 -2.12
C TYR A 367 44.03 0.74 -1.07
N PRO A 368 44.99 1.52 -0.51
CA PRO A 368 44.68 2.43 0.59
C PRO A 368 43.50 3.36 0.33
N ARG A 369 42.61 3.44 1.29
CA ARG A 369 41.39 4.30 1.28
C ARG A 369 41.72 5.64 1.93
N ASN A 370 42.55 6.45 1.30
CA ASN A 370 42.93 7.77 1.78
C ASN A 370 42.04 8.88 1.19
N ASP A 371 41.23 8.53 0.24
CA ASP A 371 40.17 9.36 -0.38
C ASP A 371 39.08 8.45 -0.93
N ASP A 372 38.04 9.04 -1.54
CA ASP A 372 36.88 8.31 -2.09
C ASP A 372 37.14 7.62 -3.45
N LYS A 373 38.36 7.67 -4.01
CA LYS A 373 38.66 7.19 -5.36
C LYS A 373 39.17 5.76 -5.41
N ALA A 374 39.61 5.18 -4.29
CA ALA A 374 40.16 3.84 -4.25
C ALA A 374 39.68 3.04 -3.03
N GLY A 375 40.05 1.77 -2.93
CA GLY A 375 39.89 0.92 -1.76
C GLY A 375 38.53 0.25 -1.59
N LEU A 376 37.47 0.65 -2.34
CA LEU A 376 36.16 -0.01 -2.24
C LEU A 376 36.27 -1.48 -2.69
N GLY A 377 35.83 -2.40 -1.79
CA GLY A 377 35.95 -3.84 -1.98
C GLY A 377 37.16 -4.46 -1.28
N ASP A 378 38.15 -3.68 -0.86
CA ASP A 378 39.29 -4.11 -0.05
C ASP A 378 38.99 -3.93 1.44
N TRP A 379 38.08 -4.73 1.97
CA TRP A 379 37.53 -4.62 3.34
C TRP A 379 38.49 -5.16 4.43
N GLN A 380 39.75 -4.97 4.26
CA GLN A 380 40.76 -5.28 5.27
C GLN A 380 41.20 -3.98 5.96
N ALA A 381 41.40 -4.04 7.27
CA ALA A 381 41.87 -2.88 8.01
C ALA A 381 43.21 -2.38 7.45
N ASN A 382 43.28 -1.08 7.20
CA ASN A 382 44.55 -0.44 6.89
C ASN A 382 45.47 -0.55 8.11
N ARG A 383 46.68 -1.07 7.90
CA ARG A 383 47.71 -1.26 8.96
C ARG A 383 48.92 -0.35 8.81
N ALA A 384 48.88 0.56 7.84
CA ALA A 384 50.00 1.49 7.56
C ALA A 384 49.99 2.73 8.46
#